data_e23247ddd7fac36abe70aace88e84956
#
_entry.id   e23247ddd7fac36abe70aace88e84956
#
_cell.length_a   1.000
_cell.length_b   1.000
_cell.length_c   1.000
_cell.angle_alpha   90.00
_cell.angle_beta   90.00
_cell.angle_gamma   90.00
#
_symmetry.space_group_name_H-M   'P 1'
#
loop_
_entity.id
_entity.type
_entity.pdbx_description
1 polymer ?
#
loop_
_entity_poly.entity_id
_entity_poly.type
_entity_poly.pdbx_seq_one_letter_code
_entity_poly.pdbx_strand_id
1 'polypeptide(L)'
;MDIKAPLEEVAQDYSTVPLDYNSENDIQSRLYEATRNWLQDDNNLSTTVSKGFDIQLDGSPPQYAGNYHDLLKKSARNQTLSRVRTELPIWHPNNTNISDERPIPVDDGVEILDLAVLSPLIDRPIHLKNGRHRIEIEKVDAAVEIKHPRNQTAMPSNKRGSLDDLSNDEVREIVNLEGLGIRADLKELEDLGQNYAMSVYFVLTSQYDILRRGLYTNERHQRLADAAVEEISNECERTSVLYSHPQGWEWIVEN
;
A
#
# COMPACT_ATOMS: atom_id res chain seq x y z
N MET A 1 3.99 -10.82 -8.05
CA MET A 1 4.40 -11.67 -6.93
C MET A 1 3.26 -11.79 -5.94
N ASP A 2 2.82 -12.98 -5.58
CA ASP A 2 1.73 -13.17 -4.62
C ASP A 2 2.26 -13.12 -3.19
N ILE A 3 1.68 -12.25 -2.35
CA ILE A 3 2.01 -12.09 -0.92
C ILE A 3 0.77 -12.23 -0.03
N LYS A 4 -0.26 -12.94 -0.50
CA LYS A 4 -1.51 -13.12 0.27
C LYS A 4 -1.26 -13.77 1.63
N ALA A 5 -0.41 -14.80 1.70
CA ALA A 5 -0.16 -15.52 2.95
C ALA A 5 0.31 -14.63 4.11
N PRO A 6 1.33 -13.75 3.99
CA PRO A 6 1.68 -12.83 5.06
C PRO A 6 0.60 -11.78 5.36
N LEU A 7 -0.22 -11.37 4.38
CA LEU A 7 -1.34 -10.46 4.63
C LEU A 7 -2.43 -11.15 5.47
N GLU A 8 -2.76 -12.40 5.16
CA GLU A 8 -3.74 -13.21 5.91
C GLU A 8 -3.27 -13.50 7.35
N GLU A 9 -1.97 -13.77 7.54
CA GLU A 9 -1.38 -13.94 8.88
C GLU A 9 -1.64 -12.70 9.74
N VAL A 10 -1.37 -11.51 9.24
CA VAL A 10 -1.59 -10.26 9.98
C VAL A 10 -3.08 -9.95 10.15
N ALA A 11 -3.92 -10.26 9.17
CA ALA A 11 -5.36 -10.10 9.30
C ALA A 11 -5.95 -11.01 10.38
N GLN A 12 -5.46 -12.26 10.47
CA GLN A 12 -5.85 -13.21 11.51
C GLN A 12 -5.39 -12.75 12.90
N ASP A 13 -4.16 -12.25 13.02
CA ASP A 13 -3.64 -11.71 14.28
C ASP A 13 -4.45 -10.49 14.70
N TYR A 14 -4.70 -9.55 13.79
CA TYR A 14 -5.54 -8.38 14.01
C TYR A 14 -6.95 -8.75 14.52
N SER A 15 -7.60 -9.71 13.90
CA SER A 15 -8.96 -10.13 14.29
C SER A 15 -9.02 -10.76 15.69
N THR A 16 -7.89 -11.29 16.15
CA THR A 16 -7.77 -11.95 17.46
C THR A 16 -7.45 -10.95 18.58
N VAL A 17 -6.57 -9.98 18.30
CA VAL A 17 -6.08 -9.00 19.28
C VAL A 17 -6.11 -7.56 18.72
N PRO A 18 -7.27 -7.06 18.29
CA PRO A 18 -7.36 -5.79 17.57
C PRO A 18 -6.90 -4.56 18.36
N LEU A 19 -6.86 -4.66 19.70
CA LEU A 19 -6.42 -3.57 20.57
C LEU A 19 -4.91 -3.42 20.65
N ASP A 20 -4.15 -4.40 20.16
CA ASP A 20 -2.69 -4.30 20.04
C ASP A 20 -2.26 -3.41 18.87
N TYR A 21 -3.21 -3.07 17.99
CA TYR A 21 -3.00 -2.24 16.81
C TYR A 21 -3.64 -0.86 17.00
N ASN A 22 -2.83 0.15 17.26
CA ASN A 22 -3.29 1.50 17.53
C ASN A 22 -3.20 2.45 16.33
N SER A 23 -2.52 2.03 15.26
CA SER A 23 -2.25 2.87 14.11
C SER A 23 -1.98 2.06 12.84
N GLU A 24 -2.04 2.72 11.69
CA GLU A 24 -1.58 2.17 10.42
C GLU A 24 -0.12 1.70 10.52
N ASN A 25 0.73 2.45 11.25
CA ASN A 25 2.12 2.08 11.46
C ASN A 25 2.31 0.76 12.21
N ASP A 26 1.40 0.41 13.13
CA ASP A 26 1.47 -0.88 13.83
C ASP A 26 1.18 -2.02 12.85
N ILE A 27 0.16 -1.84 12.00
CA ILE A 27 -0.21 -2.79 10.96
C ILE A 27 0.93 -2.90 9.93
N GLN A 28 1.46 -1.77 9.47
CA GLN A 28 2.57 -1.71 8.53
C GLN A 28 3.81 -2.45 9.07
N SER A 29 4.13 -2.26 10.37
CA SER A 29 5.25 -2.94 11.02
C SER A 29 5.07 -4.45 11.07
N ARG A 30 3.87 -4.91 11.38
CA ARG A 30 3.54 -6.35 11.40
C ARG A 30 3.56 -6.96 9.99
N LEU A 31 3.00 -6.26 9.01
CA LEU A 31 3.06 -6.68 7.61
C LEU A 31 4.50 -6.75 7.10
N TYR A 32 5.34 -5.79 7.48
CA TYR A 32 6.77 -5.82 7.16
C TYR A 32 7.45 -7.07 7.72
N GLU A 33 7.22 -7.38 9.00
CA GLU A 33 7.78 -8.58 9.64
C GLU A 33 7.29 -9.87 8.98
N ALA A 34 5.97 -10.03 8.83
CA ALA A 34 5.37 -11.22 8.23
C ALA A 34 5.87 -11.44 6.79
N THR A 35 5.86 -10.40 5.96
CA THR A 35 6.33 -10.47 4.57
C THR A 35 7.82 -10.78 4.51
N ARG A 36 8.62 -10.21 5.40
CA ARG A 36 10.05 -10.48 5.47
C ARG A 36 10.35 -11.93 5.85
N ASN A 37 9.66 -12.46 6.86
CA ASN A 37 9.82 -13.84 7.30
C ASN A 37 9.41 -14.81 6.20
N TRP A 38 8.29 -14.55 5.53
CA TRP A 38 7.82 -15.33 4.40
C TRP A 38 8.85 -15.37 3.25
N LEU A 39 9.46 -14.24 2.90
CA LEU A 39 10.52 -14.20 1.89
C LEU A 39 11.82 -14.88 2.34
N GLN A 40 12.10 -14.89 3.63
CA GLN A 40 13.29 -15.54 4.18
C GLN A 40 13.20 -17.06 4.06
N ASP A 41 12.04 -17.63 4.28
CA ASP A 41 11.78 -19.06 4.15
C ASP A 41 12.03 -19.55 2.71
N ASP A 42 11.76 -18.69 1.73
CA ASP A 42 12.03 -18.95 0.31
C ASP A 42 13.45 -18.57 -0.15
N ASN A 43 14.34 -18.15 0.76
CA ASN A 43 15.68 -17.61 0.45
C ASN A 43 15.65 -16.40 -0.53
N ASN A 44 14.60 -15.60 -0.49
CA ASN A 44 14.30 -14.56 -1.46
C ASN A 44 14.23 -13.14 -0.83
N LEU A 45 14.91 -12.96 0.31
CA LEU A 45 14.83 -11.75 1.14
C LEU A 45 15.55 -10.53 0.54
N SER A 46 16.53 -10.75 -0.35
CA SER A 46 17.40 -9.67 -0.82
C SER A 46 17.26 -9.42 -2.31
N THR A 47 17.41 -8.14 -2.70
CA THR A 47 17.55 -7.72 -4.10
C THR A 47 18.98 -7.26 -4.38
N THR A 48 19.48 -7.54 -5.57
CA THR A 48 20.79 -7.08 -6.03
C THR A 48 20.63 -5.79 -6.84
N VAL A 49 21.38 -4.75 -6.48
CA VAL A 49 21.40 -3.48 -7.20
C VAL A 49 22.62 -3.46 -8.13
N SER A 50 22.40 -3.65 -9.43
CA SER A 50 23.49 -3.80 -10.40
C SER A 50 24.05 -2.46 -10.90
N LYS A 51 23.24 -1.41 -10.96
CA LYS A 51 23.63 -0.08 -11.48
C LYS A 51 24.04 0.93 -10.40
N GLY A 52 23.92 0.56 -9.12
CA GLY A 52 24.29 1.42 -8.02
C GLY A 52 23.25 2.50 -7.72
N PHE A 53 23.71 3.54 -7.03
CA PHE A 53 22.86 4.65 -6.60
C PHE A 53 23.23 5.92 -7.37
N ASP A 54 22.23 6.67 -7.76
CA ASP A 54 22.35 8.05 -8.22
C ASP A 54 21.90 8.97 -7.09
N ILE A 55 22.85 9.71 -6.53
CA ILE A 55 22.61 10.53 -5.34
C ILE A 55 22.41 11.97 -5.79
N GLN A 56 21.22 12.49 -5.59
CA GLN A 56 20.87 13.88 -5.79
C GLN A 56 20.82 14.59 -4.43
N LEU A 57 21.59 15.67 -4.29
CA LEU A 57 21.53 16.54 -3.14
C LEU A 57 20.89 17.86 -3.55
N ASP A 58 19.86 18.29 -2.81
CA ASP A 58 19.31 19.62 -2.98
C ASP A 58 20.34 20.65 -2.47
N GLY A 59 20.81 21.51 -3.36
CA GLY A 59 21.80 22.53 -3.05
C GLY A 59 23.26 22.06 -3.14
N SER A 60 24.20 22.98 -2.88
CA SER A 60 25.62 22.64 -2.84
C SER A 60 25.91 21.83 -1.57
N PRO A 61 26.40 20.57 -1.69
CA PRO A 61 26.73 19.79 -0.50
C PRO A 61 27.82 20.50 0.32
N PRO A 62 27.75 20.45 1.64
CA PRO A 62 28.86 20.86 2.48
C PRO A 62 30.15 20.14 2.06
N GLN A 63 31.29 20.78 2.17
CA GLN A 63 32.59 20.22 1.71
C GLN A 63 32.86 18.77 2.19
N TYR A 64 32.40 18.41 3.38
CA TYR A 64 32.53 17.05 3.91
C TYR A 64 31.52 16.02 3.30
N ALA A 65 30.43 16.49 2.72
CA ALA A 65 29.43 15.59 2.09
C ALA A 65 29.90 15.05 0.75
N GLY A 66 30.82 15.72 0.05
CA GLY A 66 31.40 15.25 -1.19
C GLY A 66 32.11 13.90 -1.04
N ASN A 67 32.92 13.76 0.01
CA ASN A 67 33.63 12.50 0.28
C ASN A 67 32.66 11.36 0.67
N TYR A 68 31.62 11.67 1.44
CA TYR A 68 30.60 10.69 1.82
C TYR A 68 29.78 10.23 0.62
N HIS A 69 29.46 11.15 -0.26
CA HIS A 69 28.76 10.90 -1.51
C HIS A 69 29.56 9.94 -2.44
N ASP A 70 30.86 10.18 -2.60
CA ASP A 70 31.73 9.31 -3.38
C ASP A 70 31.91 7.92 -2.74
N LEU A 71 31.95 7.86 -1.41
CA LEU A 71 31.98 6.60 -0.66
C LEU A 71 30.69 5.81 -0.85
N LEU A 72 29.53 6.45 -0.76
CA LEU A 72 28.24 5.82 -1.04
C LEU A 72 28.15 5.32 -2.47
N LYS A 73 28.57 6.10 -3.47
CA LYS A 73 28.61 5.66 -4.87
C LYS A 73 29.52 4.46 -5.08
N LYS A 74 30.67 4.42 -4.41
CA LYS A 74 31.62 3.28 -4.51
C LYS A 74 31.13 2.05 -3.79
N SER A 75 30.52 2.22 -2.59
CA SER A 75 30.02 1.12 -1.79
C SER A 75 28.72 0.52 -2.34
N ALA A 76 27.99 1.26 -3.15
CA ALA A 76 26.67 0.89 -3.64
C ALA A 76 26.68 -0.02 -4.89
N ARG A 77 27.84 -0.26 -5.50
CA ARG A 77 27.92 -1.20 -6.62
C ARG A 77 27.86 -2.64 -6.10
N ASN A 78 26.90 -3.41 -6.62
CA ASN A 78 26.63 -4.80 -6.21
C ASN A 78 26.22 -4.98 -4.74
N GLN A 79 25.61 -3.96 -4.13
CA GLN A 79 25.00 -4.14 -2.81
C GLN A 79 23.68 -4.91 -2.91
N THR A 80 23.44 -5.70 -1.89
CA THR A 80 22.14 -6.30 -1.65
C THR A 80 21.32 -5.41 -0.72
N LEU A 81 20.05 -5.22 -1.06
CA LEU A 81 19.08 -4.53 -0.22
C LEU A 81 18.02 -5.53 0.24
N SER A 82 17.31 -5.24 1.33
CA SER A 82 16.08 -5.94 1.64
C SER A 82 15.06 -5.71 0.53
N ARG A 83 14.36 -6.75 0.11
CA ARG A 83 13.27 -6.63 -0.87
C ARG A 83 12.02 -5.99 -0.27
N VAL A 84 11.78 -6.18 1.03
CA VAL A 84 10.63 -5.56 1.71
C VAL A 84 11.00 -4.15 2.16
N ARG A 85 10.16 -3.18 1.83
CA ARG A 85 10.31 -1.77 2.14
C ARG A 85 9.01 -1.19 2.64
N THR A 86 9.10 -0.28 3.60
CA THR A 86 8.00 0.56 4.05
C THR A 86 8.25 2.01 3.65
N GLU A 87 7.18 2.79 3.51
CA GLU A 87 7.26 4.20 3.13
C GLU A 87 8.15 4.43 1.90
N LEU A 88 8.00 3.56 0.89
CA LEU A 88 8.86 3.57 -0.28
C LEU A 88 8.41 4.61 -1.30
N PRO A 89 9.21 5.67 -1.55
CA PRO A 89 8.97 6.55 -2.67
C PRO A 89 9.28 5.85 -3.99
N ILE A 90 8.29 5.79 -4.86
CA ILE A 90 8.42 5.28 -6.22
C ILE A 90 8.32 6.41 -7.23
N TRP A 91 8.83 6.19 -8.43
CA TRP A 91 8.72 7.13 -9.53
C TRP A 91 8.38 6.42 -10.84
N HIS A 92 7.64 7.13 -11.68
CA HIS A 92 7.18 6.63 -12.97
C HIS A 92 8.15 7.04 -14.07
N PRO A 93 8.55 6.11 -14.97
CA PRO A 93 9.49 6.42 -16.06
C PRO A 93 9.02 7.55 -16.99
N ASN A 94 7.70 7.71 -17.11
CA ASN A 94 7.10 8.74 -17.96
C ASN A 94 7.13 10.15 -17.35
N ASN A 95 7.37 10.25 -16.03
CA ASN A 95 7.42 11.51 -15.28
C ASN A 95 8.89 11.95 -15.08
N THR A 96 9.70 11.84 -16.10
CA THR A 96 11.11 12.19 -16.03
C THR A 96 11.44 13.37 -16.92
N ASN A 97 12.21 14.33 -16.40
CA ASN A 97 12.91 15.29 -17.25
C ASN A 97 14.16 14.60 -17.81
N ILE A 98 14.19 14.40 -19.11
CA ILE A 98 15.39 13.92 -19.80
C ILE A 98 16.35 15.11 -19.91
N SER A 99 17.22 15.28 -18.92
CA SER A 99 18.42 16.08 -19.07
C SER A 99 19.63 15.15 -19.11
N ASP A 100 20.38 15.22 -20.19
CA ASP A 100 21.69 14.56 -20.34
C ASP A 100 21.75 13.05 -20.02
N GLU A 101 21.06 12.24 -20.83
CA GLU A 101 21.18 10.77 -20.86
C GLU A 101 20.67 10.01 -19.60
N ARG A 102 20.12 10.67 -18.59
CA ARG A 102 19.57 10.00 -17.39
C ARG A 102 18.19 10.54 -17.02
N PRO A 103 17.19 9.67 -16.87
CA PRO A 103 15.90 10.09 -16.38
C PRO A 103 16.03 10.56 -14.92
N ILE A 104 15.56 11.76 -14.62
CA ILE A 104 15.53 12.33 -13.26
C ILE A 104 14.06 12.40 -12.84
N PRO A 105 13.65 11.77 -11.72
CA PRO A 105 12.29 11.85 -11.21
C PRO A 105 11.88 13.31 -10.95
N VAL A 106 10.71 13.72 -11.44
CA VAL A 106 10.10 15.00 -11.09
C VAL A 106 9.37 14.85 -9.76
N ASP A 107 9.47 15.84 -8.87
CA ASP A 107 8.89 15.75 -7.52
C ASP A 107 7.38 15.54 -7.51
N ASP A 108 6.66 16.08 -8.49
CA ASP A 108 5.20 16.02 -8.60
C ASP A 108 4.66 14.62 -9.02
N GLY A 109 5.53 13.64 -9.25
CA GLY A 109 5.16 12.29 -9.67
C GLY A 109 5.73 11.20 -8.76
N VAL A 110 6.03 11.52 -7.50
CA VAL A 110 6.50 10.54 -6.52
C VAL A 110 5.36 10.12 -5.62
N GLU A 111 4.96 8.88 -5.75
CA GLU A 111 4.02 8.21 -4.84
C GLU A 111 4.80 7.52 -3.72
N ILE A 112 4.17 7.33 -2.58
CA ILE A 112 4.76 6.63 -1.43
C ILE A 112 3.90 5.43 -1.13
N LEU A 113 4.47 4.24 -1.30
CA LEU A 113 3.80 2.98 -0.95
C LEU A 113 4.03 2.66 0.52
N ASP A 114 2.98 2.30 1.25
CA ASP A 114 3.07 1.90 2.65
C ASP A 114 3.97 0.68 2.82
N LEU A 115 3.80 -0.32 1.97
CA LEU A 115 4.69 -1.47 1.91
C LEU A 115 4.89 -1.90 0.46
N ALA A 116 6.14 -2.21 0.11
CA ALA A 116 6.50 -2.71 -1.20
C ALA A 116 7.44 -3.91 -1.12
N VAL A 117 7.29 -4.83 -2.06
CA VAL A 117 8.24 -5.91 -2.30
C VAL A 117 8.95 -5.66 -3.61
N LEU A 118 10.27 -5.50 -3.55
CA LEU A 118 11.11 -5.21 -4.70
C LEU A 118 11.41 -6.48 -5.51
N SER A 119 11.66 -6.30 -6.79
CA SER A 119 12.17 -7.36 -7.66
C SER A 119 13.54 -7.88 -7.18
N PRO A 120 13.88 -9.15 -7.42
CA PRO A 120 15.17 -9.72 -6.99
C PRO A 120 16.38 -9.02 -7.60
N LEU A 121 16.20 -8.33 -8.71
CA LEU A 121 17.23 -7.58 -9.41
C LEU A 121 16.74 -6.18 -9.76
N ILE A 122 17.45 -5.18 -9.25
CA ILE A 122 17.29 -3.79 -9.66
C ILE A 122 18.44 -3.44 -10.61
N ASP A 123 18.13 -3.40 -11.89
CA ASP A 123 19.07 -3.10 -13.00
C ASP A 123 19.02 -1.63 -13.43
N ARG A 124 18.35 -0.80 -12.66
CA ARG A 124 18.27 0.65 -12.79
C ARG A 124 18.95 1.33 -11.59
N PRO A 125 19.42 2.57 -11.75
CA PRO A 125 19.94 3.34 -10.62
C PRO A 125 18.84 3.58 -9.59
N ILE A 126 19.17 3.43 -8.31
CA ILE A 126 18.31 3.91 -7.22
C ILE A 126 18.67 5.38 -6.98
N HIS A 127 17.67 6.24 -7.07
CA HIS A 127 17.86 7.65 -6.77
C HIS A 127 17.75 7.89 -5.26
N LEU A 128 18.72 8.61 -4.71
CA LEU A 128 18.70 9.04 -3.31
C LEU A 128 18.49 10.55 -3.27
N LYS A 129 17.32 10.98 -2.81
CA LYS A 129 16.99 12.38 -2.62
C LYS A 129 16.53 12.60 -1.17
N ASN A 130 17.11 13.59 -0.49
CA ASN A 130 16.77 13.93 0.89
C ASN A 130 16.82 12.73 1.86
N GLY A 131 17.77 11.80 1.66
CA GLY A 131 17.94 10.61 2.47
C GLY A 131 16.94 9.46 2.18
N ARG A 132 16.02 9.64 1.25
CA ARG A 132 15.07 8.60 0.84
C ARG A 132 15.49 7.94 -0.47
N HIS A 133 15.41 6.62 -0.51
CA HIS A 133 15.60 5.87 -1.74
C HIS A 133 14.33 6.00 -2.61
N ARG A 134 14.52 6.39 -3.87
CA ARG A 134 13.45 6.42 -4.88
C ARG A 134 13.73 5.32 -5.88
N ILE A 135 12.79 4.42 -6.04
CA ILE A 135 12.90 3.24 -6.90
C ILE A 135 11.89 3.38 -8.05
N GLU A 136 12.35 3.01 -9.24
CA GLU A 136 11.47 2.94 -10.41
C GLU A 136 10.36 1.93 -10.17
N ILE A 137 9.12 2.32 -10.44
CA ILE A 137 7.92 1.49 -10.16
C ILE A 137 7.99 0.11 -10.82
N GLU A 138 8.61 -0.01 -12.00
CA GLU A 138 8.80 -1.29 -12.71
C GLU A 138 9.68 -2.30 -11.93
N LYS A 139 10.30 -1.87 -10.82
CA LYS A 139 11.11 -2.71 -9.94
C LYS A 139 10.39 -3.10 -8.64
N VAL A 140 9.10 -2.89 -8.60
CA VAL A 140 8.20 -3.32 -7.52
C VAL A 140 7.41 -4.54 -8.01
N ASP A 141 7.52 -5.65 -7.31
CA ASP A 141 6.79 -6.89 -7.59
C ASP A 141 5.42 -6.94 -6.90
N ALA A 142 5.32 -6.30 -5.72
CA ALA A 142 4.06 -6.15 -5.02
C ALA A 142 4.02 -4.82 -4.25
N ALA A 143 2.84 -4.19 -4.25
CA ALA A 143 2.54 -2.96 -3.54
C ALA A 143 1.35 -3.17 -2.60
N VAL A 144 1.42 -2.61 -1.41
CA VAL A 144 0.35 -2.65 -0.40
C VAL A 144 0.10 -1.25 0.10
N GLU A 145 -1.16 -0.87 0.11
CA GLU A 145 -1.68 0.30 0.79
C GLU A 145 -2.48 -0.14 2.00
N ILE A 146 -2.36 0.59 3.11
CA ILE A 146 -2.96 0.24 4.39
C ILE A 146 -3.91 1.34 4.81
N LYS A 147 -5.13 0.96 5.22
CA LYS A 147 -6.09 1.89 5.77
C LYS A 147 -6.62 1.39 7.11
N HIS A 148 -6.46 2.22 8.13
CA HIS A 148 -6.97 1.93 9.47
C HIS A 148 -7.84 3.08 9.99
N PRO A 149 -9.10 3.21 9.53
CA PRO A 149 -10.02 4.24 9.99
C PRO A 149 -10.33 4.09 11.48
N ARG A 150 -9.88 5.05 12.26
CA ARG A 150 -10.19 5.11 13.70
C ARG A 150 -11.51 5.84 13.90
N ASN A 151 -12.37 5.33 14.74
CA ASN A 151 -13.59 6.04 15.18
C ASN A 151 -14.50 6.54 14.03
N GLN A 152 -14.28 6.07 12.80
CA GLN A 152 -15.09 6.41 11.64
C GLN A 152 -15.81 5.17 11.14
N THR A 153 -16.89 5.38 10.45
CA THR A 153 -17.67 4.31 9.84
C THR A 153 -18.05 4.70 8.41
N ALA A 154 -18.01 3.75 7.51
CA ALA A 154 -18.58 3.91 6.19
C ALA A 154 -20.10 4.16 6.24
N MET A 155 -20.71 3.89 7.40
CA MET A 155 -22.15 4.01 7.58
C MET A 155 -22.49 5.25 8.41
N PRO A 156 -23.19 6.24 7.84
CA PRO A 156 -23.62 7.43 8.55
C PRO A 156 -24.60 7.06 9.67
N SER A 157 -24.27 7.46 10.90
CA SER A 157 -25.11 7.25 12.09
C SER A 157 -26.43 8.03 12.08
N ASN A 158 -26.55 9.06 11.23
CA ASN A 158 -27.55 10.12 11.39
C ASN A 158 -28.73 10.06 10.39
N LYS A 159 -28.72 9.16 9.40
CA LYS A 159 -29.89 9.02 8.53
C LYS A 159 -30.96 8.15 9.20
N ARG A 160 -31.90 8.82 9.84
CA ARG A 160 -33.14 8.25 10.35
C ARG A 160 -34.10 8.08 9.17
N GLY A 161 -34.32 6.89 8.73
CA GLY A 161 -35.29 6.55 7.68
C GLY A 161 -35.24 5.05 7.39
N SER A 162 -36.29 4.52 6.80
CA SER A 162 -36.24 3.15 6.30
C SER A 162 -35.32 3.13 5.09
N LEU A 163 -34.34 2.22 5.09
CA LEU A 163 -33.53 1.96 3.90
C LEU A 163 -34.30 1.11 2.89
N ASP A 164 -35.44 0.55 3.33
CA ASP A 164 -36.24 -0.36 2.53
C ASP A 164 -36.88 0.35 1.33
N ASP A 165 -37.08 1.67 1.46
CA ASP A 165 -37.64 2.52 0.42
C ASP A 165 -36.59 3.12 -0.54
N LEU A 166 -35.28 2.90 -0.27
CA LEU A 166 -34.20 3.44 -1.08
C LEU A 166 -33.82 2.47 -2.22
N SER A 167 -33.58 3.04 -3.39
CA SER A 167 -32.91 2.32 -4.48
C SER A 167 -31.48 1.92 -4.11
N ASN A 168 -30.90 0.97 -4.83
CA ASN A 168 -29.50 0.60 -4.59
C ASN A 168 -28.54 1.78 -4.83
N ASP A 169 -28.82 2.65 -5.79
CA ASP A 169 -27.98 3.82 -6.06
C ASP A 169 -28.04 4.83 -4.89
N GLU A 170 -29.20 5.06 -4.31
CA GLU A 170 -29.35 5.90 -3.12
C GLU A 170 -28.66 5.29 -1.89
N VAL A 171 -28.64 3.96 -1.77
CA VAL A 171 -27.89 3.24 -0.71
C VAL A 171 -26.38 3.43 -0.92
N ARG A 172 -25.88 3.35 -2.15
CA ARG A 172 -24.47 3.59 -2.50
C ARG A 172 -24.03 5.01 -2.17
N GLU A 173 -24.88 6.01 -2.41
CA GLU A 173 -24.59 7.41 -2.04
C GLU A 173 -24.47 7.64 -0.53
N ILE A 174 -25.06 6.75 0.28
CA ILE A 174 -25.00 6.82 1.74
C ILE A 174 -23.68 6.26 2.29
N VAL A 175 -23.02 5.37 1.56
CA VAL A 175 -21.76 4.75 1.98
C VAL A 175 -20.62 5.77 1.89
N ASN A 176 -19.96 6.02 3.02
CA ASN A 176 -18.96 7.09 3.14
C ASN A 176 -17.53 6.62 2.83
N LEU A 177 -17.32 5.92 1.73
CA LEU A 177 -15.98 5.47 1.32
C LEU A 177 -15.08 6.65 0.93
N GLU A 178 -15.67 7.70 0.35
CA GLU A 178 -14.96 8.94 0.01
C GLU A 178 -14.43 9.66 1.25
N GLY A 179 -15.27 9.82 2.26
CA GLY A 179 -14.88 10.49 3.52
C GLY A 179 -13.83 9.72 4.34
N LEU A 180 -13.67 8.43 4.07
CA LEU A 180 -12.60 7.59 4.65
C LEU A 180 -11.32 7.59 3.81
N GLY A 181 -11.33 8.18 2.61
CA GLY A 181 -10.21 8.15 1.67
C GLY A 181 -10.03 6.81 0.96
N ILE A 182 -10.89 5.82 1.22
CA ILE A 182 -10.76 4.45 0.69
C ILE A 182 -10.81 4.46 -0.85
N ARG A 183 -11.73 5.22 -1.44
CA ARG A 183 -11.88 5.28 -2.89
C ARG A 183 -10.66 5.89 -3.58
N ALA A 184 -10.06 6.91 -3.00
CA ALA A 184 -8.87 7.56 -3.56
C ALA A 184 -7.68 6.57 -3.56
N ASP A 185 -7.44 5.91 -2.43
CA ASP A 185 -6.36 4.94 -2.27
C ASP A 185 -6.56 3.71 -3.19
N LEU A 186 -7.79 3.20 -3.30
CA LEU A 186 -8.13 2.10 -4.22
C LEU A 186 -7.87 2.46 -5.67
N LYS A 187 -8.26 3.67 -6.09
CA LYS A 187 -8.04 4.14 -7.45
C LYS A 187 -6.55 4.25 -7.78
N GLU A 188 -5.75 4.76 -6.86
CA GLU A 188 -4.30 4.85 -7.02
C GLU A 188 -3.67 3.46 -7.19
N LEU A 189 -4.02 2.50 -6.34
CA LEU A 189 -3.56 1.11 -6.48
C LEU A 189 -4.03 0.45 -7.77
N GLU A 190 -5.28 0.68 -8.16
CA GLU A 190 -5.84 0.13 -9.40
C GLU A 190 -5.09 0.66 -10.63
N ASP A 191 -4.79 1.97 -10.65
CA ASP A 191 -3.97 2.58 -11.69
C ASP A 191 -2.56 1.96 -11.75
N LEU A 192 -1.96 1.64 -10.60
CA LEU A 192 -0.68 0.92 -10.54
C LEU A 192 -0.80 -0.50 -11.10
N GLY A 193 -1.80 -1.26 -10.68
CA GLY A 193 -2.03 -2.64 -11.13
C GLY A 193 -2.36 -2.75 -12.62
N GLN A 194 -3.01 -1.73 -13.19
CA GLN A 194 -3.33 -1.69 -14.62
C GLN A 194 -2.11 -1.32 -15.48
N ASN A 195 -1.26 -0.43 -15.00
CA ASN A 195 -0.15 0.12 -15.78
C ASN A 195 1.16 -0.66 -15.61
N TYR A 196 1.31 -1.44 -14.54
CA TYR A 196 2.56 -2.15 -14.21
C TYR A 196 2.31 -3.62 -13.89
N ALA A 197 3.30 -4.47 -14.17
CA ALA A 197 3.25 -5.91 -13.93
C ALA A 197 3.55 -6.24 -12.45
N MET A 198 2.74 -5.72 -11.53
CA MET A 198 2.86 -5.99 -10.10
C MET A 198 1.54 -6.49 -9.52
N SER A 199 1.61 -7.16 -8.38
CA SER A 199 0.43 -7.46 -7.58
C SER A 199 0.13 -6.28 -6.66
N VAL A 200 -1.12 -5.88 -6.56
CA VAL A 200 -1.54 -4.73 -5.74
C VAL A 200 -2.57 -5.17 -4.71
N TYR A 201 -2.37 -4.71 -3.48
CA TYR A 201 -3.17 -5.11 -2.33
C TYR A 201 -3.59 -3.90 -1.51
N PHE A 202 -4.86 -3.85 -1.15
CA PHE A 202 -5.39 -2.89 -0.20
C PHE A 202 -5.77 -3.60 1.09
N VAL A 203 -5.16 -3.21 2.20
CA VAL A 203 -5.43 -3.78 3.53
C VAL A 203 -6.25 -2.80 4.34
N LEU A 204 -7.52 -3.11 4.49
CA LEU A 204 -8.47 -2.33 5.27
C LEU A 204 -8.68 -3.01 6.62
N THR A 205 -8.33 -2.31 7.69
CA THR A 205 -8.54 -2.83 9.05
C THR A 205 -9.41 -1.87 9.85
N SER A 206 -10.23 -2.36 10.78
CA SER A 206 -11.04 -1.49 11.62
C SER A 206 -11.37 -2.10 12.96
N GLN A 207 -11.05 -1.39 14.05
CA GLN A 207 -11.42 -1.77 15.42
C GLN A 207 -12.94 -1.77 15.66
N TYR A 208 -13.70 -1.04 14.87
CA TYR A 208 -15.14 -0.85 15.05
C TYR A 208 -15.98 -1.51 13.96
N ASP A 209 -15.38 -2.38 13.15
CA ASP A 209 -16.05 -3.02 12.02
C ASP A 209 -16.81 -2.00 11.16
N ILE A 210 -16.06 -1.14 10.47
CA ILE A 210 -16.63 -0.02 9.69
C ILE A 210 -17.60 -0.48 8.60
N LEU A 211 -17.39 -1.67 8.06
CA LEU A 211 -18.29 -2.28 7.09
C LEU A 211 -19.40 -3.09 7.75
N ARG A 212 -19.36 -3.24 9.08
CA ARG A 212 -20.36 -3.94 9.89
C ARG A 212 -20.67 -5.36 9.44
N ARG A 213 -19.63 -6.07 9.02
CA ARG A 213 -19.75 -7.44 8.49
C ARG A 213 -20.10 -8.47 9.58
N GLY A 214 -19.58 -8.27 10.80
CA GLY A 214 -19.72 -9.25 11.88
C GLY A 214 -20.64 -8.83 13.03
N LEU A 215 -20.75 -7.53 13.33
CA LEU A 215 -21.39 -7.03 14.55
C LEU A 215 -22.90 -6.81 14.44
N TYR A 216 -23.46 -6.72 13.25
CA TYR A 216 -24.83 -6.32 13.04
C TYR A 216 -25.58 -7.31 12.18
N THR A 217 -26.60 -7.91 12.78
CA THR A 217 -27.46 -8.91 12.11
C THR A 217 -28.76 -8.33 11.58
N ASN A 218 -29.01 -7.02 11.73
CA ASN A 218 -30.25 -6.46 11.20
C ASN A 218 -30.11 -6.17 9.69
N GLU A 219 -31.18 -6.40 8.97
CA GLU A 219 -31.25 -6.30 7.50
C GLU A 219 -30.77 -4.96 6.94
N ARG A 220 -31.03 -3.87 7.67
CA ARG A 220 -30.61 -2.53 7.28
C ARG A 220 -29.07 -2.39 7.23
N HIS A 221 -28.39 -2.84 8.28
CA HIS A 221 -26.91 -2.75 8.33
C HIS A 221 -26.28 -3.71 7.35
N GLN A 222 -26.87 -4.89 7.16
CA GLN A 222 -26.41 -5.84 6.19
C GLN A 222 -26.47 -5.26 4.76
N ARG A 223 -27.58 -4.63 4.40
CA ARG A 223 -27.73 -4.00 3.08
C ARG A 223 -26.72 -2.88 2.82
N LEU A 224 -26.42 -2.06 3.84
CA LEU A 224 -25.36 -1.04 3.72
C LEU A 224 -23.96 -1.66 3.60
N ALA A 225 -23.69 -2.72 4.36
CA ALA A 225 -22.44 -3.46 4.29
C ALA A 225 -22.23 -4.09 2.91
N ASP A 226 -23.28 -4.71 2.37
CA ASP A 226 -23.25 -5.32 1.04
C ASP A 226 -23.04 -4.25 -0.04
N ALA A 227 -23.67 -3.07 0.09
CA ALA A 227 -23.46 -1.96 -0.82
C ALA A 227 -22.02 -1.42 -0.76
N ALA A 228 -21.43 -1.32 0.44
CA ALA A 228 -20.03 -0.91 0.60
C ALA A 228 -19.06 -1.90 -0.05
N VAL A 229 -19.29 -3.19 0.14
CA VAL A 229 -18.51 -4.26 -0.49
C VAL A 229 -18.67 -4.24 -2.01
N GLU A 230 -19.89 -4.04 -2.51
CA GLU A 230 -20.15 -3.92 -3.95
C GLU A 230 -19.43 -2.72 -4.56
N GLU A 231 -19.44 -1.55 -3.89
CA GLU A 231 -18.70 -0.36 -4.33
C GLU A 231 -17.19 -0.62 -4.40
N ILE A 232 -16.61 -1.19 -3.35
CA ILE A 232 -15.20 -1.57 -3.32
C ILE A 232 -14.88 -2.54 -4.47
N SER A 233 -15.73 -3.55 -4.67
CA SER A 233 -15.52 -4.57 -5.71
C SER A 233 -15.60 -3.98 -7.12
N ASN A 234 -16.46 -3.00 -7.33
CA ASN A 234 -16.63 -2.35 -8.63
C ASN A 234 -15.44 -1.45 -9.00
N GLU A 235 -14.69 -0.95 -8.01
CA GLU A 235 -13.50 -0.13 -8.23
C GLU A 235 -12.23 -0.98 -8.48
N CYS A 236 -12.29 -2.31 -8.25
CA CYS A 236 -11.12 -3.17 -8.22
C CYS A 236 -11.17 -4.26 -9.31
N GLU A 237 -10.42 -4.06 -10.41
CA GLU A 237 -10.18 -5.09 -11.43
C GLU A 237 -8.84 -5.83 -11.23
N ARG A 238 -7.87 -5.16 -10.61
CA ARG A 238 -6.51 -5.65 -10.38
C ARG A 238 -6.13 -5.70 -8.92
N THR A 239 -6.74 -4.84 -8.10
CA THR A 239 -6.44 -4.72 -6.68
C THR A 239 -7.16 -5.79 -5.88
N SER A 240 -6.42 -6.58 -5.12
CA SER A 240 -7.00 -7.47 -4.10
C SER A 240 -7.25 -6.68 -2.81
N VAL A 241 -8.42 -6.83 -2.20
CA VAL A 241 -8.84 -6.09 -1.01
C VAL A 241 -9.07 -7.04 0.16
N LEU A 242 -8.24 -6.93 1.18
CA LEU A 242 -8.36 -7.66 2.44
C LEU A 242 -8.98 -6.78 3.50
N TYR A 243 -10.09 -7.23 4.08
CA TYR A 243 -10.73 -6.57 5.22
C TYR A 243 -10.57 -7.36 6.49
N SER A 244 -10.15 -6.70 7.57
CA SER A 244 -10.02 -7.31 8.89
C SER A 244 -10.71 -6.47 9.97
N HIS A 245 -11.44 -7.13 10.87
CA HIS A 245 -12.20 -6.54 11.95
C HIS A 245 -12.18 -7.46 13.20
N PRO A 246 -12.66 -6.99 14.38
CA PRO A 246 -12.53 -7.75 15.64
C PRO A 246 -13.20 -9.12 15.69
N GLN A 247 -13.96 -9.52 14.69
CA GLN A 247 -14.66 -10.81 14.64
C GLN A 247 -14.21 -11.69 13.49
N GLY A 248 -13.25 -11.26 12.69
CA GLY A 248 -12.74 -12.03 11.58
C GLY A 248 -12.06 -11.19 10.50
N TRP A 249 -11.77 -11.83 9.40
CA TRP A 249 -11.24 -11.19 8.21
C TRP A 249 -11.76 -11.91 6.96
N GLU A 250 -11.76 -11.22 5.84
CA GLU A 250 -12.17 -11.75 4.55
C GLU A 250 -11.49 -11.02 3.39
N TRP A 251 -11.31 -11.70 2.28
CA TRP A 251 -11.03 -11.05 1.01
C TRP A 251 -12.36 -10.51 0.43
N ILE A 252 -12.49 -9.19 0.37
CA ILE A 252 -13.62 -8.53 -0.31
C ILE A 252 -13.47 -8.71 -1.83
N VAL A 253 -12.24 -8.55 -2.31
CA VAL A 253 -11.85 -8.78 -3.70
C VAL A 253 -10.58 -9.62 -3.70
N GLU A 254 -10.56 -10.66 -4.52
CA GLU A 254 -9.41 -11.53 -4.66
C GLU A 254 -9.06 -11.70 -6.16
N ASN A 255 -7.97 -11.03 -6.58
CA ASN A 255 -7.43 -11.03 -7.94
C ASN A 255 -6.11 -11.80 -8.07
#